data_900cb65510b6ad7153ef9479e92cba4a
#
_entry.id   900cb65510b6ad7153ef9479e92cba4a
#
_cell.length_a   1.000
_cell.length_b   1.000
_cell.length_c   1.000
_cell.angle_alpha   90.00
_cell.angle_beta   90.00
_cell.angle_gamma   90.00
#
_symmetry.space_group_name_H-M   'P 1'
#
loop_
_entity.id
_entity.type
_entity.pdbx_description
1 polymer ?
#
loop_
_entity_poly.entity_id
_entity_poly.type
_entity_poly.pdbx_seq_one_letter_code
_entity_poly.pdbx_strand_id
1 'polypeptide(L)'
;MKLSLFRRGAGWMLAVATAAAAVCIVPAPALAAPPAPPATTSRYMNNVSTTRHYDLGCALGTRTRNLAGTQSDLVILHYFKPVRFADGSYGAGLSGGQNARTSAIGSAVAQFARGYYYCTGSDTTSRLIVAVGTTNDGSAVTAGHGRAWAAMINSINGWLGANGFDSQTWAVGANDMELSWNSAPVTRAWVDGYSAVCCPELINYGDAAGCRYDGRQAGDECGTSRYPSWTANDVWYISYGAPPSFPLPQIYRTDAVMAKQWYGLSLYAKNAHGAAMWFYGSLTQYAACVQVGSCTSTKNTPAQGWTQLWNALNCQYFTVSTCPTGQSVFYSTDMSWSS
;
A
#
# COMPACT_ATOMS: atom_id res chain seq x y z
N MET A 1 93.46 -20.05 -21.98
CA MET A 1 94.06 -21.00 -20.99
C MET A 1 93.00 -21.24 -19.91
N LYS A 2 92.68 -22.57 -19.70
CA LYS A 2 91.85 -23.17 -18.64
C LYS A 2 90.34 -23.03 -18.79
N LEU A 3 89.68 -24.09 -19.25
CA LEU A 3 89.04 -25.27 -18.60
C LEU A 3 87.81 -24.90 -17.71
N SER A 4 86.60 -25.18 -18.25
CA SER A 4 85.74 -26.32 -18.10
C SER A 4 85.25 -26.54 -16.65
N LEU A 5 83.94 -26.62 -16.50
CA LEU A 5 83.29 -27.74 -15.84
C LEU A 5 81.73 -27.68 -15.93
N PHE A 6 81.16 -28.68 -16.59
CA PHE A 6 79.80 -29.00 -16.63
C PHE A 6 79.25 -29.42 -15.24
N ARG A 7 78.05 -28.89 -14.83
CA ARG A 7 77.21 -29.62 -13.84
C ARG A 7 75.79 -29.62 -14.34
N ARG A 8 75.37 -30.82 -14.65
CA ARG A 8 73.96 -31.17 -14.88
C ARG A 8 73.24 -31.17 -13.55
N GLY A 9 72.20 -30.32 -13.42
CA GLY A 9 71.24 -30.37 -12.33
C GLY A 9 69.94 -30.89 -12.87
N ALA A 10 69.46 -32.04 -12.35
CA ALA A 10 68.20 -32.66 -12.67
C ALA A 10 67.05 -31.79 -12.04
N GLY A 11 66.26 -31.21 -12.92
CA GLY A 11 65.04 -30.49 -12.48
C GLY A 11 63.93 -31.47 -12.18
N TRP A 12 63.51 -31.52 -10.95
CA TRP A 12 62.29 -32.20 -10.52
C TRP A 12 61.10 -31.27 -10.85
N MET A 13 60.28 -31.63 -11.83
CA MET A 13 58.98 -30.98 -12.04
C MET A 13 58.01 -31.48 -10.97
N LEU A 14 57.66 -30.60 -10.01
CA LEU A 14 56.52 -30.83 -9.13
C LEU A 14 55.26 -30.45 -9.92
N ALA A 15 54.49 -31.47 -10.30
CA ALA A 15 53.12 -31.25 -10.84
C ALA A 15 52.20 -30.92 -9.65
N VAL A 16 51.83 -29.66 -9.51
CA VAL A 16 50.75 -29.23 -8.56
C VAL A 16 49.43 -29.54 -9.22
N ALA A 17 48.77 -30.61 -8.79
CA ALA A 17 47.37 -30.91 -9.16
C ALA A 17 46.48 -29.98 -8.35
N THR A 18 45.95 -28.91 -8.98
CA THR A 18 44.90 -28.07 -8.43
C THR A 18 43.56 -28.84 -8.55
N ALA A 19 43.13 -29.46 -7.43
CA ALA A 19 41.77 -29.99 -7.31
C ALA A 19 40.82 -28.80 -7.24
N ALA A 20 40.09 -28.53 -8.33
CA ALA A 20 38.96 -27.61 -8.33
C ALA A 20 37.79 -28.26 -7.54
N ALA A 21 37.64 -27.86 -6.30
CA ALA A 21 36.45 -28.19 -5.53
C ALA A 21 35.26 -27.47 -6.15
N ALA A 22 34.41 -28.19 -6.87
CA ALA A 22 33.11 -27.69 -7.30
C ALA A 22 32.25 -27.42 -6.04
N VAL A 23 32.17 -26.17 -5.63
CA VAL A 23 31.22 -25.77 -4.59
C VAL A 23 29.83 -25.88 -5.21
N CYS A 24 29.11 -26.94 -4.92
CA CYS A 24 27.68 -27.05 -5.21
C CYS A 24 26.97 -25.99 -4.36
N ILE A 25 26.63 -24.84 -4.95
CA ILE A 25 25.74 -23.87 -4.35
C ILE A 25 24.37 -24.51 -4.34
N VAL A 26 24.00 -25.10 -3.21
CA VAL A 26 22.62 -25.53 -2.97
C VAL A 26 21.81 -24.23 -2.84
N PRO A 27 20.83 -23.97 -3.71
CA PRO A 27 19.99 -22.81 -3.55
C PRO A 27 19.32 -22.86 -2.18
N ALA A 28 19.36 -21.76 -1.42
CA ALA A 28 18.67 -21.68 -0.15
C ALA A 28 17.18 -21.98 -0.38
N PRO A 29 16.52 -22.74 0.49
CA PRO A 29 15.10 -23.02 0.34
C PRO A 29 14.33 -21.70 0.30
N ALA A 30 13.42 -21.57 -0.64
CA ALA A 30 12.52 -20.42 -0.72
C ALA A 30 11.77 -20.30 0.61
N LEU A 31 11.82 -19.12 1.23
CA LEU A 31 11.08 -18.85 2.47
C LEU A 31 9.59 -18.91 2.17
N ALA A 32 8.86 -19.78 2.84
CA ALA A 32 7.41 -19.78 2.73
C ALA A 32 6.85 -18.48 3.33
N ALA A 33 5.80 -17.92 2.72
CA ALA A 33 5.11 -16.78 3.29
C ALA A 33 4.58 -17.12 4.69
N PRO A 34 4.74 -16.23 5.68
CA PRO A 34 4.08 -16.42 6.96
C PRO A 34 2.55 -16.38 6.78
N PRO A 35 1.76 -16.83 7.76
CA PRO A 35 0.31 -16.66 7.72
C PRO A 35 -0.07 -15.19 7.54
N ALA A 36 -1.03 -14.94 6.65
CA ALA A 36 -1.59 -13.59 6.48
C ALA A 36 -2.24 -13.13 7.81
N PRO A 37 -2.10 -11.84 8.17
CA PRO A 37 -2.78 -11.30 9.34
C PRO A 37 -4.30 -11.37 9.19
N PRO A 38 -5.07 -11.35 10.29
CA PRO A 38 -6.52 -11.28 10.23
C PRO A 38 -6.99 -10.04 9.46
N ALA A 39 -7.71 -10.25 8.35
CA ALA A 39 -8.15 -9.15 7.51
C ALA A 39 -9.23 -8.29 8.18
N THR A 40 -9.15 -6.98 7.97
CA THR A 40 -10.20 -6.02 8.32
C THR A 40 -11.16 -5.83 7.16
N THR A 41 -12.29 -5.15 7.42
CA THR A 41 -13.26 -4.78 6.38
C THR A 41 -13.23 -3.28 6.13
N SER A 42 -12.67 -2.90 4.99
CA SER A 42 -12.76 -1.55 4.42
C SER A 42 -14.11 -1.32 3.74
N ARG A 43 -14.53 -0.07 3.53
CA ARG A 43 -15.89 0.24 3.07
C ARG A 43 -15.94 1.28 1.96
N TYR A 44 -16.71 0.98 0.91
CA TYR A 44 -17.23 2.00 -0.01
C TYR A 44 -18.39 2.73 0.69
N MET A 45 -18.23 4.02 0.98
CA MET A 45 -19.18 4.78 1.80
C MET A 45 -20.33 5.34 0.96
N ASN A 46 -21.56 5.14 1.44
CA ASN A 46 -22.79 5.64 0.81
C ASN A 46 -23.43 6.80 1.55
N ASN A 47 -22.95 7.14 2.74
CA ASN A 47 -23.43 8.26 3.55
C ASN A 47 -22.35 8.76 4.51
N VAL A 48 -22.66 9.85 5.22
CA VAL A 48 -21.85 10.44 6.31
C VAL A 48 -22.62 10.49 7.62
N SER A 49 -23.54 9.55 7.85
CA SER A 49 -24.28 9.42 9.11
C SER A 49 -23.30 9.09 10.25
N THR A 50 -23.26 9.94 11.25
CA THR A 50 -22.41 9.76 12.43
C THR A 50 -22.78 8.51 13.23
N THR A 51 -24.08 8.23 13.36
CA THR A 51 -24.57 6.99 14.01
C THR A 51 -24.11 5.75 13.25
N ARG A 52 -24.29 5.73 11.92
CA ARG A 52 -23.87 4.58 11.10
C ARG A 52 -22.36 4.35 11.17
N HIS A 53 -21.55 5.41 11.13
CA HIS A 53 -20.10 5.29 11.29
C HIS A 53 -19.71 4.77 12.67
N TYR A 54 -20.38 5.26 13.73
CA TYR A 54 -20.17 4.72 15.08
C TYR A 54 -20.47 3.21 15.13
N ASP A 55 -21.60 2.75 14.58
CA ASP A 55 -21.98 1.34 14.56
C ASP A 55 -20.97 0.47 13.79
N LEU A 56 -20.46 0.96 12.65
CA LEU A 56 -19.41 0.27 11.88
C LEU A 56 -18.10 0.17 12.67
N GLY A 57 -17.70 1.23 13.33
CA GLY A 57 -16.53 1.23 14.20
C GLY A 57 -16.70 0.30 15.40
N CYS A 58 -17.87 0.32 16.02
CA CYS A 58 -18.22 -0.57 17.13
C CYS A 58 -18.19 -2.06 16.70
N ALA A 59 -18.72 -2.38 15.52
CA ALA A 59 -18.66 -3.75 14.99
C ALA A 59 -17.20 -4.22 14.80
N LEU A 60 -16.32 -3.34 14.29
CA LEU A 60 -14.89 -3.64 14.18
C LEU A 60 -14.24 -3.81 15.57
N GLY A 61 -14.49 -2.90 16.51
CA GLY A 61 -13.98 -2.98 17.87
C GLY A 61 -14.40 -4.27 18.60
N THR A 62 -15.66 -4.69 18.41
CA THR A 62 -16.17 -5.97 18.93
C THR A 62 -15.43 -7.16 18.31
N ARG A 63 -15.19 -7.14 16.98
CA ARG A 63 -14.36 -8.16 16.33
C ARG A 63 -12.96 -8.22 16.94
N THR A 64 -12.31 -7.08 17.06
CA THR A 64 -10.96 -6.95 17.62
C THR A 64 -10.87 -7.54 19.02
N ARG A 65 -11.82 -7.18 19.89
CA ARG A 65 -11.92 -7.71 21.26
C ARG A 65 -12.07 -9.24 21.29
N ASN A 66 -12.73 -9.83 20.30
CA ASN A 66 -13.00 -11.27 20.25
C ASN A 66 -11.85 -12.07 19.63
N LEU A 67 -10.82 -11.42 19.08
CA LEU A 67 -9.61 -12.07 18.58
C LEU A 67 -8.60 -12.26 19.72
N ALA A 68 -7.81 -13.32 19.62
CA ALA A 68 -6.74 -13.56 20.59
C ALA A 68 -5.57 -12.59 20.39
N GLY A 69 -5.06 -12.06 21.49
CA GLY A 69 -3.88 -11.19 21.50
C GLY A 69 -4.15 -9.76 21.00
N THR A 70 -3.12 -8.94 21.02
CA THR A 70 -3.15 -7.55 20.52
C THR A 70 -3.36 -7.51 19.02
N GLN A 71 -4.30 -6.70 18.56
CA GLN A 71 -4.58 -6.51 17.14
C GLN A 71 -4.01 -5.16 16.67
N SER A 72 -3.57 -5.14 15.42
CA SER A 72 -3.25 -3.91 14.68
C SER A 72 -4.15 -3.89 13.46
N ASP A 73 -5.18 -3.07 13.50
CA ASP A 73 -6.19 -2.95 12.46
C ASP A 73 -5.94 -1.74 11.56
N LEU A 74 -6.16 -1.90 10.27
CA LEU A 74 -6.21 -0.81 9.30
C LEU A 74 -7.47 -0.97 8.47
N VAL A 75 -8.25 0.11 8.34
CA VAL A 75 -9.46 0.13 7.49
C VAL A 75 -9.43 1.35 6.58
N ILE A 76 -9.95 1.20 5.36
CA ILE A 76 -10.21 2.31 4.44
C ILE A 76 -11.70 2.62 4.48
N LEU A 77 -12.03 3.89 4.76
CA LEU A 77 -13.35 4.45 4.51
C LEU A 77 -13.26 5.22 3.18
N HIS A 78 -13.67 4.57 2.09
CA HIS A 78 -13.54 5.08 0.74
C HIS A 78 -14.73 5.98 0.41
N TYR A 79 -14.46 7.27 0.33
CA TYR A 79 -15.30 8.29 -0.32
C TYR A 79 -14.80 8.43 -1.77
N PHE A 80 -15.71 8.68 -2.70
CA PHE A 80 -15.41 8.59 -4.12
C PHE A 80 -14.69 9.85 -4.66
N LYS A 81 -15.07 10.31 -5.85
CA LYS A 81 -14.41 11.40 -6.56
C LYS A 81 -14.31 12.67 -5.72
N PRO A 82 -13.18 13.38 -5.76
CA PRO A 82 -13.08 14.73 -5.24
C PRO A 82 -14.16 15.66 -5.77
N VAL A 83 -14.69 16.49 -4.90
CA VAL A 83 -15.73 17.47 -5.23
C VAL A 83 -15.30 18.85 -4.75
N ARG A 84 -15.53 19.88 -5.59
CA ARG A 84 -15.49 21.28 -5.21
C ARG A 84 -16.91 21.84 -5.25
N PHE A 85 -17.39 22.37 -4.15
CA PHE A 85 -18.70 23.00 -4.04
C PHE A 85 -18.69 24.43 -4.59
N ALA A 86 -19.88 24.99 -4.87
CA ALA A 86 -20.03 26.33 -5.43
C ALA A 86 -19.47 27.46 -4.54
N ASP A 87 -19.46 27.24 -3.22
CA ASP A 87 -18.87 28.17 -2.24
C ASP A 87 -17.33 28.02 -2.11
N GLY A 88 -16.72 27.20 -2.96
CA GLY A 88 -15.28 26.96 -2.98
C GLY A 88 -14.78 25.92 -1.98
N SER A 89 -15.63 25.38 -1.09
CA SER A 89 -15.28 24.31 -0.18
C SER A 89 -15.10 22.99 -0.91
N TYR A 90 -14.46 22.02 -0.24
CA TYR A 90 -14.14 20.71 -0.81
C TYR A 90 -14.86 19.57 -0.11
N GLY A 91 -14.92 18.43 -0.75
CA GLY A 91 -15.48 17.18 -0.25
C GLY A 91 -15.29 16.04 -1.22
N ALA A 92 -16.10 15.00 -1.08
CA ALA A 92 -16.07 13.86 -1.98
C ALA A 92 -17.47 13.33 -2.28
N GLY A 93 -17.59 12.55 -3.38
CA GLY A 93 -18.78 11.82 -3.71
C GLY A 93 -19.03 10.64 -2.77
N LEU A 94 -20.23 10.09 -2.82
CA LEU A 94 -20.67 8.89 -2.12
C LEU A 94 -21.19 7.88 -3.14
N SER A 95 -21.21 6.59 -2.83
CA SER A 95 -21.65 5.55 -3.78
C SER A 95 -23.10 5.74 -4.28
N GLY A 96 -23.95 6.44 -3.53
CA GLY A 96 -25.32 6.79 -3.94
C GLY A 96 -25.42 8.03 -4.85
N GLY A 97 -24.29 8.58 -5.34
CA GLY A 97 -24.27 9.79 -6.20
C GLY A 97 -24.43 11.11 -5.45
N GLN A 98 -24.55 11.09 -4.15
CA GLN A 98 -24.55 12.29 -3.31
C GLN A 98 -23.11 12.79 -3.06
N ASN A 99 -22.97 14.01 -2.61
CA ASN A 99 -21.68 14.62 -2.25
C ASN A 99 -21.68 15.02 -0.77
N ALA A 100 -20.54 14.84 -0.12
CA ALA A 100 -20.33 15.23 1.27
C ALA A 100 -19.16 16.18 1.40
N ARG A 101 -19.30 17.22 2.23
CA ARG A 101 -18.20 18.15 2.57
C ARG A 101 -17.18 17.47 3.47
N THR A 102 -15.93 17.93 3.41
CA THR A 102 -14.87 17.44 4.31
C THR A 102 -15.27 17.52 5.78
N SER A 103 -15.99 18.55 6.21
CA SER A 103 -16.47 18.68 7.60
C SER A 103 -17.42 17.54 8.02
N ALA A 104 -18.37 17.18 7.14
CA ALA A 104 -19.30 16.08 7.40
C ALA A 104 -18.58 14.71 7.40
N ILE A 105 -17.66 14.51 6.45
CA ILE A 105 -16.81 13.32 6.39
C ILE A 105 -15.99 13.21 7.68
N GLY A 106 -15.32 14.28 8.09
CA GLY A 106 -14.50 14.31 9.30
C GLY A 106 -15.29 13.96 10.56
N SER A 107 -16.51 14.53 10.72
CA SER A 107 -17.38 14.21 11.84
C SER A 107 -17.80 12.73 11.85
N ALA A 108 -18.10 12.16 10.70
CA ALA A 108 -18.49 10.75 10.58
C ALA A 108 -17.31 9.81 10.91
N VAL A 109 -16.11 10.09 10.39
CA VAL A 109 -14.88 9.32 10.67
C VAL A 109 -14.50 9.37 12.16
N ALA A 110 -14.63 10.52 12.81
CA ALA A 110 -14.39 10.66 14.24
C ALA A 110 -15.33 9.74 15.06
N GLN A 111 -16.59 9.60 14.63
CA GLN A 111 -17.52 8.68 15.30
C GLN A 111 -17.21 7.20 15.00
N PHE A 112 -16.66 6.86 13.83
CA PHE A 112 -16.15 5.52 13.57
C PHE A 112 -15.03 5.15 14.56
N ALA A 113 -14.04 6.00 14.70
CA ALA A 113 -12.94 5.79 15.64
C ALA A 113 -13.44 5.69 17.11
N ARG A 114 -14.40 6.55 17.49
CA ARG A 114 -15.05 6.49 18.80
C ARG A 114 -15.78 5.16 19.02
N GLY A 115 -16.52 4.66 18.02
CA GLY A 115 -17.21 3.37 18.11
C GLY A 115 -16.24 2.21 18.32
N TYR A 116 -15.13 2.20 17.58
CA TYR A 116 -14.07 1.22 17.78
C TYR A 116 -13.52 1.25 19.19
N TYR A 117 -13.12 2.44 19.69
CA TYR A 117 -12.56 2.62 21.03
C TYR A 117 -13.47 2.03 22.12
N TYR A 118 -14.74 2.39 22.13
CA TYR A 118 -15.66 1.90 23.16
C TYR A 118 -15.95 0.39 23.04
N CYS A 119 -16.02 -0.14 21.83
CA CYS A 119 -16.43 -1.52 21.62
C CYS A 119 -15.26 -2.53 21.68
N THR A 120 -14.01 -2.07 21.68
CA THR A 120 -12.87 -2.89 22.11
C THR A 120 -12.85 -3.13 23.62
N GLY A 121 -13.74 -2.48 24.40
CA GLY A 121 -13.78 -2.58 25.85
C GLY A 121 -12.63 -1.85 26.51
N SER A 122 -12.15 -0.77 25.90
CA SER A 122 -11.01 0.04 26.36
C SER A 122 -9.67 -0.72 26.35
N ASP A 123 -9.53 -1.71 25.46
CA ASP A 123 -8.24 -2.35 25.20
C ASP A 123 -7.29 -1.33 24.55
N THR A 124 -6.37 -0.78 25.34
CA THR A 124 -5.39 0.21 24.87
C THR A 124 -4.17 -0.43 24.21
N THR A 125 -4.10 -1.75 24.10
CA THR A 125 -2.99 -2.47 23.45
C THR A 125 -3.22 -2.65 21.95
N SER A 126 -4.46 -2.91 21.53
CA SER A 126 -4.84 -2.96 20.12
C SER A 126 -4.90 -1.56 19.50
N ARG A 127 -4.63 -1.45 18.21
CA ARG A 127 -4.53 -0.18 17.47
C ARG A 127 -5.40 -0.20 16.23
N LEU A 128 -5.90 0.98 15.83
CA LEU A 128 -6.64 1.18 14.61
C LEU A 128 -6.12 2.38 13.83
N ILE A 129 -5.77 2.15 12.57
CA ILE A 129 -5.58 3.19 11.55
C ILE A 129 -6.87 3.30 10.73
N VAL A 130 -7.46 4.50 10.71
CA VAL A 130 -8.59 4.82 9.83
C VAL A 130 -8.07 5.62 8.63
N ALA A 131 -7.92 4.97 7.49
CA ALA A 131 -7.52 5.59 6.24
C ALA A 131 -8.75 6.21 5.56
N VAL A 132 -8.80 7.55 5.50
CA VAL A 132 -9.92 8.28 4.90
C VAL A 132 -9.62 8.49 3.43
N GLY A 133 -10.28 7.70 2.58
CA GLY A 133 -9.96 7.58 1.17
C GLY A 133 -10.83 8.44 0.25
N THR A 134 -10.22 8.97 -0.81
CA THR A 134 -10.86 9.53 -2.01
C THR A 134 -10.17 8.95 -3.24
N THR A 135 -10.49 9.43 -4.44
CA THR A 135 -9.86 8.94 -5.69
C THR A 135 -9.05 10.04 -6.39
N ASN A 136 -8.21 9.66 -7.36
CA ASN A 136 -7.62 10.61 -8.29
C ASN A 136 -8.48 10.83 -9.56
N ASP A 137 -9.77 10.52 -9.53
CA ASP A 137 -10.67 10.68 -10.67
C ASP A 137 -11.41 12.04 -10.64
N GLY A 138 -11.49 12.68 -11.80
CA GLY A 138 -12.27 13.89 -12.02
C GLY A 138 -11.49 15.21 -11.96
N SER A 139 -12.17 16.31 -12.32
CA SER A 139 -11.58 17.64 -12.47
C SER A 139 -11.29 18.34 -11.13
N ALA A 140 -11.86 17.88 -10.02
CA ALA A 140 -11.61 18.44 -8.69
C ALA A 140 -10.33 17.87 -8.03
N VAL A 141 -9.60 16.99 -8.71
CA VAL A 141 -8.26 16.54 -8.31
C VAL A 141 -7.28 17.69 -8.48
N THR A 142 -7.03 18.40 -7.41
CA THR A 142 -6.20 19.64 -7.39
C THR A 142 -5.39 19.71 -6.10
N ALA A 143 -4.33 20.50 -6.09
CA ALA A 143 -3.58 20.80 -4.87
C ALA A 143 -4.48 21.42 -3.78
N GLY A 144 -5.49 22.20 -4.15
CA GLY A 144 -6.48 22.77 -3.21
C GLY A 144 -7.29 21.70 -2.49
N HIS A 145 -7.75 20.68 -3.24
CA HIS A 145 -8.44 19.54 -2.64
C HIS A 145 -7.51 18.72 -1.74
N GLY A 146 -6.26 18.45 -2.17
CA GLY A 146 -5.26 17.75 -1.34
C GLY A 146 -5.05 18.46 0.00
N ARG A 147 -4.86 19.79 0.00
CA ARG A 147 -4.75 20.58 1.24
C ARG A 147 -5.98 20.47 2.13
N ALA A 148 -7.17 20.55 1.55
CA ALA A 148 -8.42 20.43 2.32
C ALA A 148 -8.60 19.04 2.92
N TRP A 149 -8.15 18.00 2.21
CA TRP A 149 -8.18 16.62 2.71
C TRP A 149 -7.24 16.45 3.90
N ALA A 150 -5.99 16.91 3.81
CA ALA A 150 -5.03 16.87 4.91
C ALA A 150 -5.50 17.68 6.13
N ALA A 151 -6.08 18.87 5.92
CA ALA A 151 -6.64 19.69 7.00
C ALA A 151 -7.80 18.97 7.71
N MET A 152 -8.64 18.23 6.98
CA MET A 152 -9.69 17.40 7.56
C MET A 152 -9.09 16.29 8.44
N ILE A 153 -8.04 15.60 8.00
CA ILE A 153 -7.38 14.54 8.77
C ILE A 153 -6.80 15.13 10.08
N ASN A 154 -6.13 16.28 10.00
CA ASN A 154 -5.63 16.97 11.20
C ASN A 154 -6.75 17.31 12.17
N SER A 155 -7.91 17.74 11.67
CA SER A 155 -9.08 18.05 12.50
C SER A 155 -9.65 16.80 13.18
N ILE A 156 -9.68 15.66 12.49
CA ILE A 156 -10.09 14.37 13.07
C ILE A 156 -9.13 13.99 14.20
N ASN A 157 -7.81 14.00 13.95
CA ASN A 157 -6.82 13.62 14.94
C ASN A 157 -6.80 14.58 16.15
N GLY A 158 -6.98 15.88 15.91
CA GLY A 158 -7.16 16.86 16.99
C GLY A 158 -8.38 16.55 17.87
N TRP A 159 -9.49 16.13 17.24
CA TRP A 159 -10.68 15.72 17.99
C TRP A 159 -10.44 14.40 18.76
N LEU A 160 -9.77 13.42 18.15
CA LEU A 160 -9.41 12.15 18.82
C LEU A 160 -8.56 12.41 20.06
N GLY A 161 -7.52 13.24 19.94
CA GLY A 161 -6.66 13.63 21.06
C GLY A 161 -7.41 14.36 22.18
N ALA A 162 -8.26 15.33 21.81
CA ALA A 162 -9.08 16.08 22.77
C ALA A 162 -10.08 15.20 23.56
N ASN A 163 -10.42 14.02 23.04
CA ASN A 163 -11.33 13.06 23.67
C ASN A 163 -10.63 11.80 24.22
N GLY A 164 -9.28 11.72 24.16
CA GLY A 164 -8.48 10.62 24.70
C GLY A 164 -8.57 9.32 23.89
N PHE A 165 -8.99 9.37 22.61
CA PHE A 165 -9.08 8.21 21.74
C PHE A 165 -7.79 7.93 20.96
N ASP A 166 -6.89 8.90 20.89
CA ASP A 166 -5.61 8.84 20.18
C ASP A 166 -4.62 7.81 20.75
N SER A 167 -4.84 7.37 21.99
CA SER A 167 -4.10 6.25 22.59
C SER A 167 -4.30 4.93 21.84
N GLN A 168 -5.39 4.79 21.05
CA GLN A 168 -5.74 3.57 20.35
C GLN A 168 -6.05 3.81 18.87
N THR A 169 -6.56 4.98 18.48
CA THR A 169 -7.07 5.25 17.15
C THR A 169 -6.47 6.53 16.58
N TRP A 170 -6.11 6.50 15.28
CA TRP A 170 -5.74 7.70 14.55
C TRP A 170 -6.20 7.63 13.10
N ALA A 171 -6.41 8.79 12.49
CA ALA A 171 -6.79 8.92 11.09
C ALA A 171 -5.59 9.27 10.23
N VAL A 172 -5.54 8.71 9.04
CA VAL A 172 -4.59 9.06 7.97
C VAL A 172 -5.35 9.37 6.68
N GLY A 173 -4.77 10.18 5.80
CA GLY A 173 -5.35 10.38 4.48
C GLY A 173 -5.13 9.16 3.61
N ALA A 174 -6.00 8.99 2.62
CA ALA A 174 -5.81 7.93 1.63
C ALA A 174 -6.36 8.36 0.26
N ASN A 175 -5.80 7.79 -0.79
CA ASN A 175 -6.27 8.04 -2.15
C ASN A 175 -6.11 6.78 -3.00
N ASP A 176 -7.18 6.44 -3.71
CA ASP A 176 -7.21 5.40 -4.74
C ASP A 176 -6.64 5.99 -6.03
N MET A 177 -5.31 5.87 -6.18
CA MET A 177 -4.58 6.48 -7.29
C MET A 177 -4.41 5.46 -8.41
N GLU A 178 -5.34 5.49 -9.36
CA GLU A 178 -5.24 4.66 -10.56
C GLU A 178 -4.67 5.46 -11.75
N LEU A 179 -3.74 4.83 -12.48
CA LEU A 179 -3.05 5.48 -13.59
C LEU A 179 -3.97 5.74 -14.79
N SER A 180 -5.12 5.06 -14.84
CA SER A 180 -6.14 5.23 -15.88
C SER A 180 -7.12 6.37 -15.63
N TRP A 181 -7.17 6.94 -14.42
CA TRP A 181 -8.18 7.93 -14.03
C TRP A 181 -7.74 9.36 -14.24
N ASN A 182 -6.46 9.66 -14.03
CA ASN A 182 -5.93 11.00 -14.28
C ASN A 182 -4.46 10.95 -14.73
N SER A 183 -3.94 12.10 -15.18
CA SER A 183 -2.54 12.23 -15.56
C SER A 183 -1.61 12.31 -14.35
N ALA A 184 -0.35 11.95 -14.52
CA ALA A 184 0.66 12.03 -13.50
C ALA A 184 0.82 13.45 -12.91
N PRO A 185 0.92 14.55 -13.71
CA PRO A 185 1.05 15.90 -13.17
C PRO A 185 -0.13 16.30 -12.28
N VAL A 186 -1.37 15.94 -12.66
CA VAL A 186 -2.57 16.30 -11.89
C VAL A 186 -2.60 15.53 -10.57
N THR A 187 -2.30 14.22 -10.59
CA THR A 187 -2.26 13.40 -9.37
C THR A 187 -1.13 13.85 -8.44
N ARG A 188 0.06 14.14 -8.97
CA ARG A 188 1.19 14.70 -8.18
C ARG A 188 0.82 16.02 -7.54
N ALA A 189 0.17 16.94 -8.27
CA ALA A 189 -0.27 18.22 -7.70
C ALA A 189 -1.25 18.05 -6.52
N TRP A 190 -2.10 17.01 -6.56
CA TRP A 190 -2.96 16.68 -5.43
C TRP A 190 -2.13 16.20 -4.21
N VAL A 191 -1.17 15.30 -4.44
CA VAL A 191 -0.26 14.77 -3.40
C VAL A 191 0.59 15.89 -2.81
N ASP A 192 1.15 16.78 -3.64
CA ASP A 192 1.92 17.94 -3.19
C ASP A 192 1.07 18.86 -2.32
N GLY A 193 -0.19 19.07 -2.72
CA GLY A 193 -1.15 19.84 -1.94
C GLY A 193 -1.44 19.21 -0.58
N TYR A 194 -1.57 17.88 -0.52
CA TYR A 194 -1.75 17.13 0.73
C TYR A 194 -0.50 17.26 1.63
N SER A 195 0.66 17.00 1.08
CA SER A 195 1.94 17.02 1.81
C SER A 195 2.34 18.43 2.30
N ALA A 196 1.82 19.47 1.66
CA ALA A 196 2.05 20.86 2.10
C ALA A 196 1.37 21.22 3.43
N VAL A 197 0.43 20.41 3.89
CA VAL A 197 -0.23 20.59 5.20
C VAL A 197 0.34 19.54 6.15
N CYS A 198 1.26 19.97 7.00
CA CYS A 198 1.90 19.05 7.95
C CYS A 198 0.86 18.32 8.82
N CYS A 199 0.93 17.09 9.09
CA CYS A 199 1.84 16.01 8.76
C CYS A 199 1.09 14.65 8.79
N PRO A 200 -0.21 14.55 8.44
CA PRO A 200 -0.89 13.26 8.45
C PRO A 200 -0.33 12.38 7.32
N GLU A 201 -0.07 11.11 7.64
CA GLU A 201 0.33 10.13 6.65
C GLU A 201 -0.69 10.04 5.52
N LEU A 202 -0.20 9.69 4.31
CA LEU A 202 -1.00 9.45 3.13
C LEU A 202 -0.83 8.01 2.66
N ILE A 203 -1.92 7.29 2.50
CA ILE A 203 -1.91 5.94 1.95
C ILE A 203 -2.35 5.98 0.49
N ASN A 204 -1.47 5.56 -0.43
CA ASN A 204 -1.90 5.20 -1.78
C ASN A 204 -2.40 3.76 -1.78
N TYR A 205 -3.72 3.58 -2.01
CA TYR A 205 -4.35 2.26 -2.12
C TYR A 205 -4.88 1.95 -3.53
N GLY A 206 -4.30 2.61 -4.53
CA GLY A 206 -4.60 2.36 -5.94
C GLY A 206 -3.81 1.19 -6.54
N ASP A 207 -3.78 1.20 -7.87
CA ASP A 207 -3.08 0.19 -8.65
C ASP A 207 -1.76 0.71 -9.26
N ALA A 208 -1.05 -0.20 -9.92
CA ALA A 208 0.11 0.12 -10.75
C ALA A 208 -0.10 -0.43 -12.17
N ALA A 209 -1.35 -0.39 -12.66
CA ALA A 209 -1.70 -0.87 -13.98
C ALA A 209 -0.92 -0.10 -15.06
N GLY A 210 -0.33 -0.84 -15.99
CA GLY A 210 0.56 -0.29 -17.02
C GLY A 210 2.05 -0.37 -16.66
N CYS A 211 2.42 -0.61 -15.39
CA CYS A 211 3.81 -0.89 -15.04
C CYS A 211 4.19 -2.35 -15.37
N ARG A 212 5.49 -2.61 -15.52
CA ARG A 212 6.01 -3.96 -15.78
C ARG A 212 5.70 -4.92 -14.65
N TYR A 213 5.58 -6.20 -15.01
CA TYR A 213 5.34 -7.31 -14.06
C TYR A 213 6.21 -8.55 -14.34
N ASP A 214 7.25 -8.42 -15.16
CA ASP A 214 8.12 -9.53 -15.58
C ASP A 214 9.31 -9.78 -14.62
N GLY A 215 9.31 -9.16 -13.47
CA GLY A 215 10.37 -9.30 -12.45
C GLY A 215 11.55 -8.36 -12.62
N ARG A 216 11.54 -7.55 -13.68
CA ARG A 216 12.54 -6.49 -13.87
C ARG A 216 12.07 -5.19 -13.22
N GLN A 217 13.01 -4.31 -12.99
CA GLN A 217 12.73 -2.95 -12.53
C GLN A 217 11.72 -2.27 -13.46
N ALA A 218 10.72 -1.60 -12.91
CA ALA A 218 9.86 -0.71 -13.67
C ALA A 218 10.68 0.48 -14.19
N GLY A 219 10.34 0.94 -15.38
CA GLY A 219 10.97 2.08 -16.05
C GLY A 219 9.90 3.06 -16.52
N ASP A 220 10.01 3.47 -17.78
CA ASP A 220 9.04 4.40 -18.39
C ASP A 220 7.77 3.70 -18.91
N GLU A 221 7.56 2.42 -18.52
CA GLU A 221 6.44 1.61 -19.01
C GLU A 221 5.27 1.54 -18.01
N CYS A 222 5.04 2.55 -17.20
CA CYS A 222 3.85 2.66 -16.34
C CYS A 222 2.67 3.36 -17.02
N GLY A 223 2.80 3.72 -18.29
CA GLY A 223 1.75 4.39 -19.04
C GLY A 223 0.55 3.48 -19.35
N THR A 224 -0.64 4.06 -19.27
CA THR A 224 -1.89 3.43 -19.73
C THR A 224 -2.27 3.94 -21.12
N SER A 225 -3.22 3.27 -21.80
CA SER A 225 -3.73 3.74 -23.11
C SER A 225 -4.33 5.16 -23.04
N ARG A 226 -4.92 5.53 -21.91
CA ARG A 226 -5.52 6.86 -21.70
C ARG A 226 -4.50 7.91 -21.26
N TYR A 227 -3.52 7.52 -20.46
CA TYR A 227 -2.47 8.40 -19.91
C TYR A 227 -1.11 7.72 -20.08
N PRO A 228 -0.52 7.76 -21.29
CA PRO A 228 0.71 7.03 -21.59
C PRO A 228 1.97 7.64 -20.95
N SER A 229 1.88 8.84 -20.40
CA SER A 229 3.02 9.59 -19.85
C SER A 229 3.35 9.23 -18.39
N TRP A 230 2.66 8.31 -17.75
CA TRP A 230 3.05 7.82 -16.43
C TRP A 230 4.38 7.09 -16.48
N THR A 231 5.27 7.42 -15.55
CA THR A 231 6.58 6.76 -15.37
C THR A 231 6.63 6.04 -14.01
N ALA A 232 7.59 5.13 -13.86
CA ALA A 232 7.85 4.52 -12.56
C ALA A 232 8.18 5.56 -11.48
N ASN A 233 8.86 6.65 -11.86
CA ASN A 233 9.16 7.75 -10.93
C ASN A 233 7.91 8.48 -10.46
N ASP A 234 6.91 8.65 -11.32
CA ASP A 234 5.66 9.27 -10.92
C ASP A 234 4.88 8.39 -9.94
N VAL A 235 4.78 7.08 -10.24
CA VAL A 235 4.08 6.14 -9.36
C VAL A 235 4.81 5.98 -8.02
N TRP A 236 6.15 5.90 -8.04
CA TRP A 236 6.95 5.91 -6.83
C TRP A 236 6.71 7.19 -6.01
N TYR A 237 6.74 8.35 -6.67
CA TYR A 237 6.57 9.64 -5.99
C TYR A 237 5.24 9.73 -5.24
N ILE A 238 4.12 9.44 -5.91
CA ILE A 238 2.79 9.55 -5.29
C ILE A 238 2.52 8.49 -4.23
N SER A 239 3.28 7.38 -4.24
CA SER A 239 3.05 6.24 -3.35
C SER A 239 4.04 6.19 -2.19
N TYR A 240 5.23 6.81 -2.33
CA TYR A 240 6.31 6.68 -1.35
C TYR A 240 7.27 7.87 -1.32
N GLY A 241 7.58 8.47 -2.46
CA GLY A 241 8.61 9.52 -2.58
C GLY A 241 8.16 10.87 -2.03
N ALA A 242 6.86 11.20 -2.07
CA ALA A 242 6.31 12.39 -1.44
C ALA A 242 6.00 12.10 0.03
N PRO A 243 6.80 12.60 1.00
CA PRO A 243 6.53 12.33 2.41
C PRO A 243 5.20 12.99 2.84
N PRO A 244 4.42 12.34 3.69
CA PRO A 244 4.61 11.01 4.31
C PRO A 244 3.75 9.91 3.65
N SER A 245 4.03 9.56 2.40
CA SER A 245 3.22 8.61 1.62
C SER A 245 3.70 7.16 1.76
N PHE A 246 2.74 6.22 1.81
CA PHE A 246 2.99 4.78 1.87
C PHE A 246 2.01 4.00 1.00
N PRO A 247 2.44 2.93 0.28
CA PRO A 247 1.54 2.08 -0.49
C PRO A 247 0.83 1.04 0.38
N LEU A 248 -0.46 0.84 0.09
CA LEU A 248 -1.31 -0.27 0.53
C LEU A 248 -2.06 -0.79 -0.70
N PRO A 249 -1.36 -1.39 -1.67
CA PRO A 249 -1.85 -1.57 -3.03
C PRO A 249 -3.03 -2.51 -3.16
N GLN A 250 -3.81 -2.30 -4.21
CA GLN A 250 -4.79 -3.24 -4.73
C GLN A 250 -4.10 -4.52 -5.22
N ILE A 251 -4.48 -5.67 -4.66
CA ILE A 251 -4.02 -7.00 -5.09
C ILE A 251 -5.26 -7.86 -5.37
N TYR A 252 -6.03 -7.46 -6.36
CA TYR A 252 -7.33 -8.04 -6.65
C TYR A 252 -7.25 -9.31 -7.51
N ARG A 253 -6.24 -9.38 -8.39
CA ARG A 253 -6.14 -10.42 -9.43
C ARG A 253 -5.45 -11.68 -8.92
N THR A 254 -6.02 -12.85 -9.26
CA THR A 254 -5.48 -14.16 -8.83
C THR A 254 -4.21 -14.58 -9.57
N ASP A 255 -3.82 -13.89 -10.67
CA ASP A 255 -2.62 -14.19 -11.47
C ASP A 255 -1.33 -13.51 -10.96
N ALA A 256 -1.41 -12.83 -9.82
CA ALA A 256 -0.32 -12.10 -9.18
C ALA A 256 0.30 -10.95 -10.02
N VAL A 257 -0.31 -10.55 -11.14
CA VAL A 257 0.21 -9.45 -11.97
C VAL A 257 0.35 -8.17 -11.16
N MET A 258 -0.68 -7.79 -10.37
CA MET A 258 -0.66 -6.57 -9.56
C MET A 258 0.49 -6.60 -8.52
N ALA A 259 0.67 -7.71 -7.83
CA ALA A 259 1.78 -7.86 -6.86
C ALA A 259 3.16 -7.74 -7.53
N LYS A 260 3.32 -8.31 -8.73
CA LYS A 260 4.57 -8.23 -9.50
C LYS A 260 4.85 -6.81 -10.03
N GLN A 261 3.81 -6.03 -10.35
CA GLN A 261 3.97 -4.61 -10.72
C GLN A 261 4.54 -3.80 -9.55
N TRP A 262 4.01 -3.99 -8.35
CA TRP A 262 4.51 -3.33 -7.14
C TRP A 262 5.92 -3.78 -6.74
N TYR A 263 6.28 -5.05 -7.00
CA TYR A 263 7.68 -5.48 -6.89
C TYR A 263 8.60 -4.70 -7.83
N GLY A 264 8.22 -4.57 -9.11
CA GLY A 264 8.99 -3.81 -10.11
C GLY A 264 9.20 -2.35 -9.71
N LEU A 265 8.19 -1.72 -9.13
CA LEU A 265 8.28 -0.35 -8.57
C LEU A 265 9.18 -0.29 -7.34
N SER A 266 9.09 -1.27 -6.44
CA SER A 266 9.97 -1.34 -5.27
C SER A 266 11.45 -1.56 -5.65
N LEU A 267 11.69 -2.36 -6.69
CA LEU A 267 13.01 -2.55 -7.27
C LEU A 267 13.52 -1.27 -7.95
N TYR A 268 12.64 -0.55 -8.66
CA TYR A 268 12.94 0.78 -9.18
C TYR A 268 13.38 1.73 -8.06
N ALA A 269 12.60 1.82 -6.98
CA ALA A 269 12.90 2.67 -5.83
C ALA A 269 14.27 2.34 -5.22
N LYS A 270 14.57 1.05 -5.05
CA LYS A 270 15.88 0.58 -4.55
C LYS A 270 17.02 1.06 -5.42
N ASN A 271 16.89 0.94 -6.74
CA ASN A 271 17.97 1.24 -7.68
C ASN A 271 18.11 2.75 -7.96
N ALA A 272 17.01 3.46 -8.09
CA ALA A 272 17.00 4.90 -8.42
C ALA A 272 17.12 5.82 -7.20
N HIS A 273 16.59 5.38 -6.04
CA HIS A 273 16.51 6.20 -4.82
C HIS A 273 17.22 5.58 -3.60
N GLY A 274 17.87 4.42 -3.76
CA GLY A 274 18.72 3.79 -2.73
C GLY A 274 18.01 2.91 -1.72
N ALA A 275 16.66 2.95 -1.64
CA ALA A 275 15.88 2.15 -0.71
C ALA A 275 14.65 1.54 -1.39
N ALA A 276 14.32 0.28 -1.06
CA ALA A 276 13.07 -0.33 -1.48
C ALA A 276 11.88 0.37 -0.80
N MET A 277 10.72 0.37 -1.47
CA MET A 277 9.49 0.92 -0.89
C MET A 277 9.03 0.04 0.28
N TRP A 278 8.55 0.69 1.34
CA TRP A 278 7.95 0.02 2.47
C TRP A 278 6.42 0.01 2.32
N PHE A 279 5.79 -1.14 2.49
CA PHE A 279 4.35 -1.34 2.25
C PHE A 279 3.59 -1.50 3.57
N TYR A 280 2.48 -0.77 3.71
CA TYR A 280 1.58 -0.97 4.86
C TYR A 280 0.92 -2.35 4.82
N GLY A 281 0.43 -2.77 3.68
CA GLY A 281 -0.32 -4.02 3.56
C GLY A 281 -0.82 -4.27 2.15
N SER A 282 -1.86 -5.11 2.04
CA SER A 282 -2.57 -5.38 0.80
C SER A 282 -4.05 -5.08 0.93
N LEU A 283 -4.65 -4.57 -0.15
CA LEU A 283 -6.08 -4.36 -0.30
C LEU A 283 -6.64 -5.37 -1.29
N THR A 284 -7.77 -6.02 -0.92
CA THR A 284 -8.59 -6.80 -1.84
C THR A 284 -10.01 -6.21 -1.93
N GLN A 285 -10.81 -6.71 -2.87
CA GLN A 285 -12.23 -6.34 -3.01
C GLN A 285 -13.15 -7.56 -3.12
N TYR A 286 -12.75 -8.67 -2.49
CA TYR A 286 -13.47 -9.94 -2.59
C TYR A 286 -14.91 -9.80 -2.09
N ALA A 287 -15.10 -9.22 -0.91
CA ALA A 287 -16.45 -9.04 -0.35
C ALA A 287 -17.33 -8.12 -1.21
N ALA A 288 -16.76 -7.02 -1.73
CA ALA A 288 -17.50 -6.11 -2.61
C ALA A 288 -17.93 -6.79 -3.90
N CYS A 289 -17.03 -7.58 -4.52
CA CYS A 289 -17.37 -8.26 -5.77
C CYS A 289 -18.39 -9.40 -5.56
N VAL A 290 -18.34 -10.10 -4.41
CA VAL A 290 -19.37 -11.10 -4.05
C VAL A 290 -20.73 -10.44 -3.86
N GLN A 291 -20.78 -9.29 -3.18
CA GLN A 291 -22.03 -8.54 -2.95
C GLN A 291 -22.74 -8.12 -4.25
N VAL A 292 -21.99 -7.82 -5.30
CA VAL A 292 -22.57 -7.43 -6.62
C VAL A 292 -22.64 -8.58 -7.62
N GLY A 293 -22.19 -9.78 -7.25
CA GLY A 293 -22.25 -10.96 -8.12
C GLY A 293 -21.29 -10.90 -9.32
N SER A 294 -20.20 -10.13 -9.24
CA SER A 294 -19.28 -9.86 -10.37
C SER A 294 -17.81 -10.10 -10.02
N CYS A 295 -17.46 -11.33 -9.63
CA CYS A 295 -16.09 -11.72 -9.30
C CYS A 295 -15.45 -12.55 -10.44
N THR A 296 -15.15 -11.96 -11.58
CA THR A 296 -14.53 -12.70 -12.69
C THR A 296 -13.01 -12.89 -12.51
N SER A 297 -12.24 -11.81 -12.56
CA SER A 297 -10.78 -11.85 -12.47
C SER A 297 -10.22 -11.20 -11.18
N THR A 298 -11.05 -10.48 -10.44
CA THR A 298 -10.69 -9.70 -9.24
C THR A 298 -11.20 -10.35 -7.96
N LYS A 299 -10.89 -11.64 -7.77
CA LYS A 299 -11.44 -12.47 -6.71
C LYS A 299 -10.42 -12.99 -5.70
N ASN A 300 -9.26 -12.35 -5.59
CA ASN A 300 -8.35 -12.68 -4.49
C ASN A 300 -9.05 -12.47 -3.16
N THR A 301 -9.09 -13.51 -2.34
CA THR A 301 -9.41 -13.35 -0.92
C THR A 301 -8.33 -12.52 -0.23
N PRO A 302 -8.61 -11.88 0.92
CA PRO A 302 -7.61 -11.12 1.66
C PRO A 302 -6.30 -11.87 1.90
N ALA A 303 -6.38 -13.13 2.31
CA ALA A 303 -5.19 -13.97 2.52
C ALA A 303 -4.41 -14.23 1.23
N GLN A 304 -5.10 -14.46 0.10
CA GLN A 304 -4.45 -14.65 -1.19
C GLN A 304 -3.77 -13.38 -1.67
N GLY A 305 -4.43 -12.23 -1.59
CA GLY A 305 -3.85 -10.94 -1.98
C GLY A 305 -2.62 -10.59 -1.14
N TRP A 306 -2.71 -10.77 0.15
CA TRP A 306 -1.58 -10.56 1.06
C TRP A 306 -0.40 -11.48 0.75
N THR A 307 -0.66 -12.78 0.57
CA THR A 307 0.37 -13.78 0.24
C THR A 307 1.03 -13.47 -1.11
N GLN A 308 0.24 -13.05 -2.12
CA GLN A 308 0.80 -12.66 -3.41
C GLN A 308 1.74 -11.46 -3.29
N LEU A 309 1.35 -10.42 -2.55
CA LEU A 309 2.20 -9.25 -2.34
C LEU A 309 3.48 -9.62 -1.58
N TRP A 310 3.35 -10.37 -0.49
CA TRP A 310 4.51 -10.85 0.27
C TRP A 310 5.46 -11.67 -0.61
N ASN A 311 4.93 -12.63 -1.37
CA ASN A 311 5.73 -13.46 -2.27
C ASN A 311 6.46 -12.63 -3.33
N ALA A 312 5.81 -11.63 -3.92
CA ALA A 312 6.44 -10.76 -4.90
C ALA A 312 7.57 -9.94 -4.27
N LEU A 313 7.31 -9.26 -3.15
CA LEU A 313 8.28 -8.40 -2.47
C LEU A 313 9.46 -9.20 -1.87
N ASN A 314 9.26 -10.47 -1.54
CA ASN A 314 10.29 -11.39 -1.07
C ASN A 314 10.82 -12.31 -2.18
N CYS A 315 10.63 -11.90 -3.43
CA CYS A 315 11.19 -12.51 -4.65
C CYS A 315 10.82 -13.97 -4.92
N GLN A 316 9.73 -14.48 -4.32
CA GLN A 316 9.32 -15.87 -4.50
C GLN A 316 8.82 -16.19 -5.92
N TYR A 317 8.49 -15.16 -6.69
CA TYR A 317 8.10 -15.31 -8.10
C TYR A 317 9.28 -15.15 -9.09
N PHE A 318 10.50 -14.91 -8.60
CA PHE A 318 11.62 -14.53 -9.44
C PHE A 318 12.88 -15.34 -9.07
N THR A 319 13.67 -15.71 -10.07
CA THR A 319 14.96 -16.37 -9.84
C THR A 319 16.03 -15.32 -9.60
N VAL A 320 16.31 -15.03 -8.33
CA VAL A 320 17.35 -14.08 -7.90
C VAL A 320 18.19 -14.70 -6.79
N SER A 321 19.48 -14.39 -6.78
CA SER A 321 20.41 -14.91 -5.74
C SER A 321 20.21 -14.23 -4.38
N THR A 322 19.77 -12.97 -4.39
CA THR A 322 19.47 -12.18 -3.19
C THR A 322 18.29 -11.29 -3.49
N CYS A 323 17.28 -11.29 -2.62
CA CYS A 323 16.09 -10.46 -2.82
C CYS A 323 16.39 -9.01 -2.43
N PRO A 324 16.37 -8.06 -3.37
CA PRO A 324 16.71 -6.67 -3.09
C PRO A 324 15.59 -5.89 -2.39
N THR A 325 14.36 -6.43 -2.38
CA THR A 325 13.14 -5.76 -1.89
C THR A 325 12.52 -6.45 -0.68
N GLY A 326 13.19 -7.51 -0.15
CA GLY A 326 12.65 -8.34 0.93
C GLY A 326 12.19 -7.52 2.14
N GLN A 327 10.92 -7.68 2.54
CA GLN A 327 10.33 -6.93 3.63
C GLN A 327 9.05 -7.58 4.17
N SER A 328 8.62 -7.10 5.34
CA SER A 328 7.34 -7.46 5.94
C SER A 328 6.18 -6.71 5.29
N VAL A 329 5.01 -7.33 5.27
CA VAL A 329 3.71 -6.76 4.90
C VAL A 329 2.83 -6.86 6.13
N PHE A 330 2.31 -5.73 6.65
CA PHE A 330 1.74 -5.70 8.00
C PHE A 330 0.22 -5.91 8.02
N TYR A 331 -0.51 -5.27 7.09
CA TYR A 331 -1.97 -5.24 7.12
C TYR A 331 -2.58 -6.01 5.95
N SER A 332 -3.78 -6.52 6.18
CA SER A 332 -4.65 -7.07 5.15
C SER A 332 -6.05 -6.50 5.33
N THR A 333 -6.65 -5.97 4.28
CA THR A 333 -8.00 -5.43 4.34
C THR A 333 -8.77 -5.72 3.05
N ASP A 334 -10.09 -5.81 3.15
CA ASP A 334 -10.98 -6.19 2.05
C ASP A 334 -12.11 -5.19 1.88
N MET A 335 -12.32 -4.69 0.67
CA MET A 335 -13.39 -3.75 0.38
C MET A 335 -14.75 -4.42 0.36
N SER A 336 -15.72 -3.74 0.95
CA SER A 336 -17.11 -4.16 1.00
C SER A 336 -18.03 -2.94 0.76
N TRP A 337 -19.16 -3.13 0.13
CA TRP A 337 -20.18 -2.06 0.04
C TRP A 337 -20.80 -1.83 1.40
N SER A 338 -20.97 -0.55 1.76
CA SER A 338 -21.77 -0.17 2.93
C SER A 338 -23.23 -0.42 2.61
N SER A 339 -23.88 -1.29 3.36
CA SER A 339 -25.33 -1.47 3.33
C SER A 339 -26.04 -0.37 4.10
#